data_464ff7122fd664d614b77059ae8a6b6a
#
_entry.id   464ff7122fd664d614b77059ae8a6b6a
#
_cell.length_a   1.000
_cell.length_b   1.000
_cell.length_c   1.000
_cell.angle_alpha   90.00
_cell.angle_beta   90.00
_cell.angle_gamma   90.00
#
_symmetry.space_group_name_H-M   'P 1'
#
loop_
_entity.id
_entity.type
_entity.pdbx_description
1 polymer ?
#
loop_
_entity_poly.entity_id
_entity_poly.type
_entity_poly.pdbx_seq_one_letter_code
_entity_poly.pdbx_strand_id
1 'polypeptide(L)'
;FMNIIVFPAAILQAPFYSLEQSSSANYGGIGAVIAHEISHAFDNNGALFDEFGNLHNWWTEEDSAHFKELAKSMISEFDGLDFAGAKVNGTLTVSENIADAGGLSCAEEAAKGEDDVDLSAFFTNWAMVWRMKATTEYMQLLLSIDVHAPAKLRANVQPKNLDDFYTTFDIQPDDAMYLAPDKRVKIW
;
A
#
# COMPACT_ATOMS: atom_id res chain seq x y z
N PHE A 1 16.41 -8.21 -0.22
CA PHE A 1 17.14 -9.27 0.46
C PHE A 1 18.52 -8.84 1.00
N MET A 2 18.96 -7.62 0.72
CA MET A 2 20.24 -7.08 1.22
C MET A 2 20.06 -6.06 2.35
N ASN A 3 18.84 -5.88 2.83
CA ASN A 3 18.46 -4.85 3.80
C ASN A 3 18.93 -3.44 3.38
N ILE A 4 18.66 -3.08 2.13
CA ILE A 4 19.04 -1.81 1.50
C ILE A 4 17.81 -1.20 0.87
N ILE A 5 17.63 0.10 1.07
CA ILE A 5 16.62 0.92 0.39
C ILE A 5 17.32 1.92 -0.53
N VAL A 6 16.79 2.13 -1.74
CA VAL A 6 17.37 3.04 -2.74
C VAL A 6 16.29 3.93 -3.34
N PHE A 7 16.47 5.24 -3.26
CA PHE A 7 15.60 6.23 -3.90
C PHE A 7 16.35 6.90 -5.07
N PRO A 8 16.09 6.51 -6.33
CA PRO A 8 16.62 7.22 -7.48
C PRO A 8 16.15 8.67 -7.48
N ALA A 9 17.02 9.61 -7.89
CA ALA A 9 16.68 11.03 -7.90
C ALA A 9 15.42 11.35 -8.74
N ALA A 10 15.11 10.54 -9.73
CA ALA A 10 13.94 10.72 -10.60
C ALA A 10 12.60 10.62 -9.87
N ILE A 11 12.50 9.90 -8.75
CA ILE A 11 11.24 9.83 -7.97
C ILE A 11 11.04 11.07 -7.09
N LEU A 12 12.10 11.85 -6.81
CA LEU A 12 12.06 13.04 -5.97
C LEU A 12 11.52 14.25 -6.74
N GLN A 13 10.37 14.11 -7.38
CA GLN A 13 9.65 15.16 -8.11
C GLN A 13 8.14 14.92 -7.98
N ALA A 14 7.36 15.97 -8.27
CA ALA A 14 5.89 15.87 -8.24
C ALA A 14 5.39 14.75 -9.19
N PRO A 15 4.33 14.00 -8.79
CA PRO A 15 3.54 14.18 -7.57
C PRO A 15 4.11 13.47 -6.33
N PHE A 16 5.22 12.72 -6.42
CA PHE A 16 5.78 12.01 -5.27
C PHE A 16 6.35 12.96 -4.22
N TYR A 17 7.13 13.95 -4.66
CA TYR A 17 7.73 14.95 -3.79
C TYR A 17 7.84 16.31 -4.46
N SER A 18 7.56 17.38 -3.72
CA SER A 18 7.87 18.75 -4.15
C SER A 18 7.95 19.67 -2.94
N LEU A 19 8.82 20.69 -2.99
CA LEU A 19 8.85 21.78 -2.03
C LEU A 19 7.62 22.68 -2.12
N GLU A 20 6.91 22.63 -3.25
CA GLU A 20 5.67 23.39 -3.49
C GLU A 20 4.41 22.65 -2.99
N GLN A 21 4.52 21.36 -2.66
CA GLN A 21 3.45 20.58 -2.07
C GLN A 21 3.40 20.79 -0.54
N SER A 22 2.20 20.63 0.05
CA SER A 22 2.08 20.57 1.51
C SER A 22 2.83 19.37 2.09
N SER A 23 3.21 19.46 3.36
CA SER A 23 3.81 18.34 4.10
C SER A 23 2.94 17.10 3.99
N SER A 24 1.63 17.20 4.24
CA SER A 24 0.69 16.09 4.14
C SER A 24 0.64 15.46 2.74
N ALA A 25 0.67 16.27 1.66
CA ALA A 25 0.73 15.75 0.30
C ALA A 25 2.04 14.98 0.04
N ASN A 26 3.19 15.47 0.54
CA ASN A 26 4.46 14.77 0.45
C ASN A 26 4.45 13.46 1.25
N TYR A 27 3.81 13.41 2.42
CA TYR A 27 3.61 12.16 3.17
C TYR A 27 2.75 11.16 2.39
N GLY A 28 1.66 11.59 1.74
CA GLY A 28 0.82 10.74 0.87
C GLY A 28 1.47 10.36 -0.47
N GLY A 29 2.59 10.98 -0.81
CA GLY A 29 3.42 10.68 -1.97
C GLY A 29 4.67 9.90 -1.59
N ILE A 30 5.82 10.58 -1.53
CA ILE A 30 7.12 9.95 -1.23
C ILE A 30 7.16 9.33 0.17
N GLY A 31 6.46 9.90 1.15
CA GLY A 31 6.39 9.34 2.51
C GLY A 31 5.82 7.93 2.51
N ALA A 32 4.68 7.73 1.83
CA ALA A 32 4.08 6.41 1.69
C ALA A 32 4.99 5.43 0.93
N VAL A 33 5.74 5.88 -0.09
CA VAL A 33 6.72 5.05 -0.80
C VAL A 33 7.88 4.67 0.11
N ILE A 34 8.43 5.60 0.89
CA ILE A 34 9.51 5.30 1.85
C ILE A 34 9.06 4.24 2.85
N ALA A 35 7.88 4.40 3.42
CA ALA A 35 7.34 3.47 4.39
C ALA A 35 6.98 2.10 3.74
N HIS A 36 6.51 2.09 2.47
CA HIS A 36 6.30 0.88 1.67
C HIS A 36 7.60 0.08 1.53
N GLU A 37 8.70 0.71 1.11
CA GLU A 37 9.98 0.05 0.96
C GLU A 37 10.52 -0.50 2.30
N ILE A 38 10.33 0.24 3.39
CA ILE A 38 10.69 -0.25 4.74
C ILE A 38 9.81 -1.46 5.12
N SER A 39 8.52 -1.43 4.81
CA SER A 39 7.57 -2.50 5.12
C SER A 39 7.90 -3.82 4.42
N HIS A 40 8.61 -3.78 3.29
CA HIS A 40 9.08 -5.00 2.62
C HIS A 40 9.98 -5.89 3.48
N ALA A 41 10.64 -5.36 4.52
CA ALA A 41 11.37 -6.18 5.49
C ALA A 41 10.44 -7.15 6.26
N PHE A 42 9.15 -6.84 6.33
CA PHE A 42 8.14 -7.52 7.14
C PHE A 42 6.99 -8.11 6.32
N ASP A 43 7.04 -8.07 4.99
CA ASP A 43 6.09 -8.76 4.13
C ASP A 43 6.32 -10.29 4.12
N ASN A 44 5.50 -11.05 3.39
CA ASN A 44 5.61 -12.51 3.33
C ASN A 44 6.89 -13.04 2.68
N ASN A 45 7.67 -12.20 2.00
CA ASN A 45 8.97 -12.52 1.41
C ASN A 45 10.11 -12.02 2.30
N GLY A 46 10.09 -10.73 2.70
CA GLY A 46 11.12 -10.12 3.54
C GLY A 46 11.20 -10.74 4.93
N ALA A 47 10.07 -11.14 5.49
CA ALA A 47 9.99 -11.84 6.78
C ALA A 47 10.77 -13.17 6.84
N LEU A 48 11.23 -13.69 5.70
CA LEU A 48 12.09 -14.89 5.65
C LEU A 48 13.58 -14.57 5.91
N PHE A 49 13.93 -13.29 5.97
CA PHE A 49 15.33 -12.84 6.10
C PHE A 49 15.53 -12.09 7.41
N ASP A 50 16.71 -12.27 8.01
CA ASP A 50 17.14 -11.49 9.17
C ASP A 50 17.66 -10.09 8.77
N GLU A 51 18.05 -9.29 9.76
CA GLU A 51 18.57 -7.93 9.57
C GLU A 51 19.91 -7.87 8.80
N PHE A 52 20.58 -9.00 8.62
CA PHE A 52 21.79 -9.13 7.81
C PHE A 52 21.53 -9.64 6.40
N GLY A 53 20.27 -9.93 6.05
CA GLY A 53 19.89 -10.48 4.75
C GLY A 53 20.11 -11.98 4.63
N ASN A 54 20.33 -12.71 5.72
CA ASN A 54 20.42 -14.14 5.70
C ASN A 54 19.03 -14.77 5.70
N LEU A 55 18.85 -15.85 4.95
CA LEU A 55 17.62 -16.66 5.01
C LEU A 55 17.57 -17.36 6.37
N HIS A 56 16.91 -16.75 7.32
CA HIS A 56 16.82 -17.17 8.71
C HIS A 56 15.44 -16.88 9.28
N ASN A 57 14.73 -17.92 9.73
CA ASN A 57 13.46 -17.74 10.41
C ASN A 57 13.68 -17.18 11.82
N TRP A 58 13.34 -15.92 12.03
CA TRP A 58 13.42 -15.22 13.31
C TRP A 58 12.06 -15.05 13.99
N TRP A 59 10.98 -15.47 13.33
CA TRP A 59 9.63 -15.42 13.86
C TRP A 59 9.37 -16.55 14.85
N THR A 60 8.56 -16.28 15.88
CA THR A 60 7.97 -17.36 16.67
C THR A 60 6.95 -18.13 15.81
N GLU A 61 6.61 -19.34 16.21
CA GLU A 61 5.56 -20.12 15.52
C GLU A 61 4.19 -19.41 15.58
N GLU A 62 3.89 -18.76 16.71
CA GLU A 62 2.64 -18.03 16.95
C GLU A 62 2.56 -16.78 16.04
N ASP A 63 3.60 -15.96 16.05
CA ASP A 63 3.64 -14.75 15.19
C ASP A 63 3.55 -15.10 13.71
N SER A 64 4.29 -16.13 13.29
CA SER A 64 4.25 -16.61 11.90
C SER A 64 2.87 -17.14 11.51
N ALA A 65 2.18 -17.84 12.41
CA ALA A 65 0.83 -18.32 12.16
C ALA A 65 -0.17 -17.16 12.06
N HIS A 66 -0.08 -16.19 12.97
CA HIS A 66 -0.93 -14.99 12.96
C HIS A 66 -0.73 -14.16 11.71
N PHE A 67 0.51 -13.87 11.35
CA PHE A 67 0.84 -13.13 10.12
C PHE A 67 0.29 -13.81 8.86
N LYS A 68 0.37 -15.15 8.79
CA LYS A 68 -0.20 -15.91 7.64
C LYS A 68 -1.72 -15.75 7.52
N GLU A 69 -2.44 -15.65 8.63
CA GLU A 69 -3.89 -15.39 8.59
C GLU A 69 -4.19 -13.96 8.12
N LEU A 70 -3.43 -12.98 8.60
CA LEU A 70 -3.55 -11.60 8.12
C LEU A 70 -3.24 -11.49 6.62
N ALA A 71 -2.18 -12.15 6.16
CA ALA A 71 -1.82 -12.19 4.74
C ALA A 71 -2.94 -12.83 3.88
N LYS A 72 -3.65 -13.85 4.38
CA LYS A 72 -4.82 -14.41 3.67
C LYS A 72 -5.95 -13.38 3.53
N SER A 73 -6.17 -12.54 4.51
CA SER A 73 -7.16 -11.47 4.43
C SER A 73 -6.78 -10.46 3.34
N MET A 74 -5.50 -10.08 3.26
CA MET A 74 -4.98 -9.21 2.19
C MET A 74 -5.11 -9.87 0.80
N ILE A 75 -4.80 -11.17 0.67
CA ILE A 75 -5.03 -11.92 -0.57
C ILE A 75 -6.51 -11.82 -0.96
N SER A 76 -7.42 -12.10 -0.03
CA SER A 76 -8.87 -12.14 -0.30
C SER A 76 -9.44 -10.77 -0.68
N GLU A 77 -8.84 -9.69 -0.20
CA GLU A 77 -9.28 -8.33 -0.52
C GLU A 77 -9.02 -7.97 -1.99
N PHE A 78 -7.94 -8.48 -2.57
CA PHE A 78 -7.56 -8.18 -3.96
C PHE A 78 -7.94 -9.28 -4.95
N ASP A 79 -8.03 -10.54 -4.50
CA ASP A 79 -8.27 -11.68 -5.38
C ASP A 79 -9.62 -11.59 -6.08
N GLY A 80 -9.60 -11.83 -7.39
CA GLY A 80 -10.81 -11.82 -8.21
C GLY A 80 -11.37 -10.43 -8.51
N LEU A 81 -10.76 -9.33 -8.08
CA LEU A 81 -11.19 -7.99 -8.48
C LEU A 81 -11.09 -7.81 -10.00
N ASP A 82 -12.09 -7.13 -10.56
CA ASP A 82 -12.14 -6.85 -12.01
C ASP A 82 -11.21 -5.70 -12.40
N PHE A 83 -10.32 -5.95 -13.35
CA PHE A 83 -9.49 -4.91 -13.95
C PHE A 83 -9.17 -5.22 -15.42
N ALA A 84 -9.34 -4.25 -16.31
CA ALA A 84 -9.03 -4.36 -17.74
C ALA A 84 -9.63 -5.60 -18.43
N GLY A 85 -10.81 -6.07 -17.99
CA GLY A 85 -11.49 -7.24 -18.53
C GLY A 85 -10.96 -8.59 -18.05
N ALA A 86 -10.09 -8.60 -17.04
CA ALA A 86 -9.56 -9.81 -16.40
C ALA A 86 -9.66 -9.71 -14.87
N LYS A 87 -9.19 -10.73 -14.16
CA LYS A 87 -9.22 -10.81 -12.70
C LYS A 87 -7.82 -10.63 -12.12
N VAL A 88 -7.72 -9.91 -11.00
CA VAL A 88 -6.49 -9.81 -10.22
C VAL A 88 -6.21 -11.13 -9.52
N ASN A 89 -4.94 -11.51 -9.45
CA ASN A 89 -4.46 -12.62 -8.65
C ASN A 89 -3.92 -12.06 -7.31
N GLY A 90 -4.74 -12.15 -6.25
CA GLY A 90 -4.37 -11.64 -4.92
C GLY A 90 -3.15 -12.34 -4.32
N THR A 91 -2.90 -13.60 -4.67
CA THR A 91 -1.70 -14.32 -4.22
C THR A 91 -0.43 -13.79 -4.89
N LEU A 92 -0.49 -13.45 -6.17
CA LEU A 92 0.65 -12.86 -6.89
C LEU A 92 1.03 -11.50 -6.30
N THR A 93 0.03 -10.71 -5.88
CA THR A 93 0.23 -9.30 -5.47
C THR A 93 0.33 -9.11 -3.96
N VAL A 94 0.28 -10.16 -3.14
CA VAL A 94 0.15 -10.05 -1.67
C VAL A 94 1.31 -9.32 -1.01
N SER A 95 2.55 -9.57 -1.42
CA SER A 95 3.75 -8.93 -0.86
C SER A 95 3.68 -7.41 -1.00
N GLU A 96 3.41 -6.95 -2.22
CA GLU A 96 3.27 -5.52 -2.54
C GLU A 96 2.06 -4.89 -1.86
N ASN A 97 0.94 -5.61 -1.75
CA ASN A 97 -0.25 -5.12 -1.06
C ASN A 97 -0.03 -4.98 0.46
N ILE A 98 0.75 -5.89 1.07
CA ILE A 98 1.16 -5.78 2.47
C ILE A 98 2.09 -4.57 2.67
N ALA A 99 3.06 -4.37 1.76
CA ALA A 99 3.95 -3.23 1.81
C ALA A 99 3.20 -1.90 1.62
N ASP A 100 2.22 -1.84 0.71
CA ASP A 100 1.34 -0.68 0.55
C ASP A 100 0.52 -0.39 1.82
N ALA A 101 -0.06 -1.41 2.45
CA ALA A 101 -0.84 -1.23 3.67
C ALA A 101 0.02 -0.67 4.81
N GLY A 102 1.21 -1.24 5.04
CA GLY A 102 2.19 -0.74 6.01
C GLY A 102 2.67 0.67 5.65
N GLY A 103 3.00 0.87 4.38
CA GLY A 103 3.49 2.15 3.87
C GLY A 103 2.49 3.28 4.05
N LEU A 104 1.24 3.05 3.68
CA LEU A 104 0.18 4.06 3.78
C LEU A 104 -0.17 4.36 5.24
N SER A 105 -0.30 3.33 6.09
CA SER A 105 -0.60 3.47 7.52
C SER A 105 0.52 4.21 8.28
N CYS A 106 1.78 3.81 8.08
CA CYS A 106 2.92 4.47 8.73
C CYS A 106 3.09 5.93 8.27
N ALA A 107 2.88 6.21 6.98
CA ALA A 107 2.96 7.58 6.46
C ALA A 107 1.82 8.47 6.98
N GLU A 108 0.62 7.91 7.17
CA GLU A 108 -0.52 8.59 7.78
C GLU A 108 -0.20 8.98 9.24
N GLU A 109 0.28 8.03 10.04
CA GLU A 109 0.66 8.31 11.43
C GLU A 109 1.79 9.35 11.52
N ALA A 110 2.77 9.30 10.63
CA ALA A 110 3.81 10.30 10.56
C ALA A 110 3.26 11.68 10.18
N ALA A 111 2.34 11.77 9.22
CA ALA A 111 1.68 13.01 8.84
C ALA A 111 0.87 13.61 9.99
N LYS A 112 0.19 12.78 10.80
CA LYS A 112 -0.59 13.20 11.97
C LYS A 112 0.28 13.80 13.09
N GLY A 113 1.59 13.56 13.05
CA GLY A 113 2.55 14.20 13.95
C GLY A 113 2.90 15.66 13.61
N GLU A 114 2.47 16.16 12.44
CA GLU A 114 2.70 17.54 12.01
C GLU A 114 1.62 18.48 12.55
N ASP A 115 2.00 19.74 12.84
CA ASP A 115 1.08 20.74 13.40
C ASP A 115 -0.05 21.14 12.44
N ASP A 116 0.18 21.04 11.12
CA ASP A 116 -0.71 21.49 10.04
C ASP A 116 -1.20 20.34 9.16
N VAL A 117 -1.47 19.18 9.76
CA VAL A 117 -1.92 17.98 9.04
C VAL A 117 -3.21 18.22 8.23
N ASP A 118 -3.19 17.83 6.96
CA ASP A 118 -4.33 17.78 6.05
C ASP A 118 -4.43 16.36 5.43
N LEU A 119 -5.22 15.49 6.06
CA LEU A 119 -5.41 14.11 5.57
C LEU A 119 -6.14 14.06 4.22
N SER A 120 -6.91 15.08 3.85
CA SER A 120 -7.50 15.17 2.50
C SER A 120 -6.40 15.34 1.44
N ALA A 121 -5.41 16.20 1.69
CA ALA A 121 -4.25 16.35 0.82
C ALA A 121 -3.41 15.07 0.79
N PHE A 122 -3.24 14.39 1.93
CA PHE A 122 -2.53 13.11 2.04
C PHE A 122 -3.15 12.03 1.13
N PHE A 123 -4.42 11.68 1.35
CA PHE A 123 -5.10 10.64 0.56
C PHE A 123 -5.29 11.03 -0.91
N THR A 124 -5.53 12.30 -1.19
CA THR A 124 -5.63 12.77 -2.58
C THR A 124 -4.30 12.59 -3.31
N ASN A 125 -3.18 12.91 -2.67
CA ASN A 125 -1.87 12.74 -3.31
C ASN A 125 -1.50 11.28 -3.48
N TRP A 126 -1.82 10.41 -2.51
CA TRP A 126 -1.74 8.95 -2.71
C TRP A 126 -2.47 8.50 -3.97
N ALA A 127 -3.70 8.92 -4.18
CA ALA A 127 -4.43 8.59 -5.40
C ALA A 127 -3.81 9.22 -6.66
N MET A 128 -3.19 10.39 -6.55
CA MET A 128 -2.55 11.09 -7.67
C MET A 128 -1.27 10.38 -8.15
N VAL A 129 -0.44 9.84 -7.26
CA VAL A 129 0.80 9.15 -7.65
C VAL A 129 0.52 7.88 -8.46
N TRP A 130 -0.64 7.25 -8.25
CA TRP A 130 -1.04 6.02 -8.96
C TRP A 130 -1.85 6.27 -10.23
N ARG A 131 -2.02 7.50 -10.68
CA ARG A 131 -2.70 7.78 -11.94
C ARG A 131 -1.88 7.26 -13.12
N MET A 132 -2.37 6.21 -13.76
CA MET A 132 -1.74 5.59 -14.92
C MET A 132 -2.72 5.56 -16.10
N LYS A 133 -2.20 5.82 -17.31
CA LYS A 133 -2.91 5.62 -18.57
C LYS A 133 -2.11 4.65 -19.43
N ALA A 134 -2.73 3.54 -19.81
CA ALA A 134 -2.11 2.50 -20.64
C ALA A 134 -3.17 1.86 -21.56
N THR A 135 -2.74 1.09 -22.57
CA THR A 135 -3.66 0.29 -23.39
C THR A 135 -4.20 -0.89 -22.59
N THR A 136 -5.35 -1.42 -22.98
CA THR A 136 -5.96 -2.59 -22.33
C THR A 136 -5.03 -3.80 -22.37
N GLU A 137 -4.37 -4.03 -23.50
CA GLU A 137 -3.45 -5.15 -23.70
C GLU A 137 -2.25 -5.06 -22.76
N TYR A 138 -1.68 -3.86 -22.57
CA TYR A 138 -0.59 -3.66 -21.62
C TYR A 138 -1.05 -3.86 -20.17
N MET A 139 -2.23 -3.35 -19.80
CA MET A 139 -2.81 -3.59 -18.47
C MET A 139 -3.07 -5.07 -18.20
N GLN A 140 -3.54 -5.83 -19.21
CA GLN A 140 -3.72 -7.28 -19.10
C GLN A 140 -2.39 -8.02 -18.99
N LEU A 141 -1.36 -7.59 -19.71
CA LEU A 141 -0.02 -8.14 -19.57
C LEU A 141 0.49 -7.96 -18.13
N LEU A 142 0.38 -6.76 -17.58
CA LEU A 142 0.79 -6.49 -16.18
C LEU A 142 0.06 -7.38 -15.18
N LEU A 143 -1.25 -7.63 -15.36
CA LEU A 143 -1.99 -8.55 -14.47
C LEU A 143 -1.42 -9.97 -14.41
N SER A 144 -0.70 -10.40 -15.44
CA SER A 144 -0.14 -11.75 -15.52
C SER A 144 1.31 -11.85 -15.03
N ILE A 145 2.07 -10.75 -14.97
CA ILE A 145 3.51 -10.76 -14.69
C ILE A 145 3.95 -9.82 -13.58
N ASP A 146 3.19 -8.76 -13.29
CA ASP A 146 3.54 -7.77 -12.27
C ASP A 146 3.09 -8.24 -10.89
N VAL A 147 3.98 -8.15 -9.93
CA VAL A 147 3.70 -8.47 -8.52
C VAL A 147 2.94 -7.36 -7.80
N HIS A 148 2.81 -6.18 -8.43
CA HIS A 148 2.00 -5.09 -7.90
C HIS A 148 0.54 -5.21 -8.34
N ALA A 149 -0.36 -4.85 -7.46
CA ALA A 149 -1.75 -4.64 -7.86
C ALA A 149 -1.86 -3.48 -8.86
N PRO A 150 -2.85 -3.51 -9.78
CA PRO A 150 -3.07 -2.39 -10.70
C PRO A 150 -3.15 -1.05 -9.97
N ALA A 151 -2.51 -0.03 -10.54
CA ALA A 151 -2.40 1.31 -9.94
C ALA A 151 -3.75 1.87 -9.46
N LYS A 152 -4.83 1.68 -10.23
CA LYS A 152 -6.19 2.05 -9.83
C LYS A 152 -6.64 1.35 -8.55
N LEU A 153 -6.27 0.09 -8.35
CA LEU A 153 -6.66 -0.68 -7.17
C LEU A 153 -5.78 -0.32 -5.97
N ARG A 154 -4.49 -0.06 -6.15
CA ARG A 154 -3.63 0.52 -5.11
C ARG A 154 -4.26 1.81 -4.55
N ALA A 155 -4.69 2.72 -5.44
CA ALA A 155 -5.33 3.98 -5.07
C ALA A 155 -6.68 3.81 -4.36
N ASN A 156 -7.50 2.81 -4.73
CA ASN A 156 -8.89 2.73 -4.30
C ASN A 156 -9.18 1.62 -3.28
N VAL A 157 -8.31 0.63 -3.12
CA VAL A 157 -8.51 -0.46 -2.15
C VAL A 157 -7.79 -0.15 -0.85
N GLN A 158 -6.50 0.18 -0.89
CA GLN A 158 -5.70 0.41 0.31
C GLN A 158 -6.28 1.45 1.30
N PRO A 159 -6.73 2.64 0.87
CA PRO A 159 -7.28 3.63 1.80
C PRO A 159 -8.51 3.15 2.57
N LYS A 160 -9.28 2.19 2.02
CA LYS A 160 -10.47 1.65 2.70
C LYS A 160 -10.16 0.89 3.99
N ASN A 161 -8.91 0.54 4.21
CA ASN A 161 -8.45 -0.13 5.43
C ASN A 161 -8.12 0.85 6.56
N LEU A 162 -8.05 2.16 6.29
CA LEU A 162 -7.70 3.21 7.24
C LEU A 162 -8.94 3.92 7.77
N ASP A 163 -9.06 4.01 9.09
CA ASP A 163 -10.23 4.59 9.74
C ASP A 163 -10.35 6.11 9.43
N ASP A 164 -9.21 6.82 9.37
CA ASP A 164 -9.17 8.25 9.10
C ASP A 164 -9.58 8.61 7.65
N PHE A 165 -9.50 7.66 6.71
CA PHE A 165 -10.05 7.85 5.36
C PHE A 165 -11.56 8.13 5.39
N TYR A 166 -12.29 7.44 6.26
CA TYR A 166 -13.74 7.59 6.38
C TYR A 166 -14.13 8.93 7.00
N THR A 167 -13.42 9.35 8.03
CA THR A 167 -13.67 10.64 8.69
C THR A 167 -13.25 11.81 7.83
N THR A 168 -12.15 11.67 7.08
CA THR A 168 -11.61 12.71 6.18
C THR A 168 -12.58 13.05 5.05
N PHE A 169 -13.25 12.05 4.47
CA PHE A 169 -14.13 12.23 3.30
C PHE A 169 -15.61 12.03 3.63
N ASP A 170 -15.99 11.94 4.91
CA ASP A 170 -17.37 11.71 5.38
C ASP A 170 -18.03 10.50 4.66
N ILE A 171 -17.30 9.39 4.52
CA ILE A 171 -17.76 8.22 3.77
C ILE A 171 -18.84 7.47 4.54
N GLN A 172 -19.98 7.29 3.90
CA GLN A 172 -21.16 6.63 4.46
C GLN A 172 -21.30 5.18 3.97
N PRO A 173 -22.10 4.33 4.65
CA PRO A 173 -22.26 2.91 4.31
C PRO A 173 -22.75 2.59 2.88
N ASP A 174 -23.38 3.55 2.20
CA ASP A 174 -23.86 3.44 0.82
C ASP A 174 -22.88 3.96 -0.24
N ASP A 175 -21.74 4.50 0.18
CA ASP A 175 -20.70 4.97 -0.74
C ASP A 175 -19.89 3.80 -1.33
N ALA A 176 -19.48 3.95 -2.59
CA ALA A 176 -18.69 2.94 -3.31
C ALA A 176 -17.32 2.64 -2.67
N MET A 177 -16.79 3.59 -1.89
CA MET A 177 -15.52 3.44 -1.18
C MET A 177 -15.69 2.92 0.25
N TYR A 178 -16.94 2.63 0.68
CA TYR A 178 -17.17 2.10 2.02
C TYR A 178 -16.74 0.63 2.13
N LEU A 179 -16.05 0.31 3.22
CA LEU A 179 -15.78 -1.04 3.68
C LEU A 179 -16.10 -1.12 5.19
N ALA A 180 -16.93 -2.09 5.57
CA ALA A 180 -17.35 -2.24 6.96
C ALA A 180 -16.12 -2.46 7.87
N PRO A 181 -16.10 -1.92 9.11
CA PRO A 181 -14.92 -1.97 9.98
C PRO A 181 -14.38 -3.38 10.23
N ASP A 182 -15.26 -4.37 10.33
CA ASP A 182 -14.91 -5.79 10.52
C ASP A 182 -14.32 -6.46 9.27
N LYS A 183 -14.34 -5.77 8.13
CA LYS A 183 -13.77 -6.22 6.86
C LYS A 183 -12.44 -5.55 6.52
N ARG A 184 -12.08 -4.49 7.25
CA ARG A 184 -10.83 -3.77 7.01
C ARG A 184 -9.64 -4.63 7.38
N VAL A 185 -8.68 -4.73 6.47
CA VAL A 185 -7.47 -5.52 6.68
C VAL A 185 -6.43 -4.65 7.40
N LYS A 186 -6.00 -5.09 8.57
CA LYS A 186 -4.92 -4.46 9.34
C LYS A 186 -3.82 -5.50 9.52
N ILE A 187 -2.68 -5.27 8.90
CA ILE A 187 -1.52 -6.17 8.98
C ILE A 187 -0.61 -5.77 10.15
N TRP A 188 -0.45 -4.46 10.34
CA TRP A 188 0.42 -3.83 11.35
C TRP A 188 -0.38 -2.91 12.27
#